data_3c6d77e9b2faaf19bba90bf286c6a869
#
_entry.id   3c6d77e9b2faaf19bba90bf286c6a869
#
_cell.length_a   1.000
_cell.length_b   1.000
_cell.length_c   1.000
_cell.angle_alpha   90.00
_cell.angle_beta   90.00
_cell.angle_gamma   90.00
#
_symmetry.space_group_name_H-M   'P 1'
#
loop_
_entity.id
_entity.type
_entity.pdbx_description
1 polymer ?
#
loop_
_entity_poly.entity_id
_entity_poly.type
_entity_poly.pdbx_seq_one_letter_code
_entity_poly.pdbx_strand_id
1 'polypeptide(L)'
;LFDEPTSALDPIATASIEELITDLKNKVTILIVTHNMQQAARVSDYTAYMYLGELIEFDVTDTIFIKPKNKQTEDYITGRFG
;
A
#
# COMPACT_ATOMS: atom_id res chain seq x y z
N LEU A 1 -2.34 13.69 0.05
CA LEU A 1 -1.71 12.73 0.96
C LEU A 1 -2.75 12.10 1.87
N PHE A 2 -2.83 10.80 1.86
CA PHE A 2 -3.65 10.02 2.79
C PHE A 2 -2.72 9.23 3.70
N ASP A 3 -2.82 9.45 5.01
CA ASP A 3 -1.99 8.77 6.00
C ASP A 3 -2.88 7.85 6.84
N GLU A 4 -2.76 6.53 6.63
CA GLU A 4 -3.58 5.52 7.30
C GLU A 4 -5.07 5.83 7.21
N PRO A 5 -5.62 6.06 6.00
CA PRO A 5 -6.97 6.64 5.87
C PRO A 5 -8.09 5.77 6.43
N THR A 6 -7.85 4.47 6.61
CA THR A 6 -8.91 3.55 7.07
C THR A 6 -8.58 2.86 8.37
N SER A 7 -7.55 3.29 9.09
CA SER A 7 -7.05 2.58 10.27
C SER A 7 -8.07 2.47 11.40
N ALA A 8 -9.03 3.40 11.49
CA ALA A 8 -10.04 3.44 12.54
C ALA A 8 -11.47 3.19 12.02
N LEU A 9 -11.61 2.75 10.78
CA LEU A 9 -12.92 2.58 10.14
C LEU A 9 -13.34 1.12 10.07
N ASP A 10 -14.66 0.90 10.06
CA ASP A 10 -15.22 -0.43 9.83
C ASP A 10 -15.10 -0.83 8.33
N PRO A 11 -15.37 -2.11 7.98
CA PRO A 11 -15.20 -2.58 6.60
C PRO A 11 -16.06 -1.82 5.57
N ILE A 12 -17.25 -1.36 5.94
CA ILE A 12 -18.13 -0.63 5.01
C ILE A 12 -17.56 0.75 4.73
N ALA A 13 -17.14 1.47 5.77
CA ALA A 13 -16.54 2.78 5.61
C ALA A 13 -15.20 2.68 4.87
N THR A 14 -14.42 1.63 5.14
CA THR A 14 -13.17 1.36 4.43
C THR A 14 -13.42 1.20 2.93
N ALA A 15 -14.43 0.42 2.54
CA ALA A 15 -14.76 0.23 1.13
C ALA A 15 -15.16 1.55 0.46
N SER A 16 -15.90 2.41 1.16
CA SER A 16 -16.30 3.72 0.64
C SER A 16 -15.10 4.64 0.41
N ILE A 17 -14.13 4.64 1.34
CA ILE A 17 -12.91 5.42 1.20
C ILE A 17 -12.06 4.91 0.04
N GLU A 18 -11.94 3.59 -0.11
CA GLU A 18 -11.17 3.00 -1.21
C GLU A 18 -11.79 3.32 -2.56
N GLU A 19 -13.12 3.31 -2.66
CA GLU A 19 -13.82 3.71 -3.87
C GLU A 19 -13.56 5.17 -4.22
N LEU A 20 -13.59 6.05 -3.22
CA LEU A 20 -13.26 7.46 -3.42
C LEU A 20 -11.83 7.64 -3.93
N ILE A 21 -10.87 6.92 -3.35
CA ILE A 21 -9.48 6.97 -3.78
C ILE A 21 -9.36 6.51 -5.24
N THR A 22 -10.03 5.42 -5.59
CA THR A 22 -10.02 4.88 -6.95
C THR A 22 -10.56 5.90 -7.95
N ASP A 23 -11.62 6.62 -7.60
CA ASP A 23 -12.16 7.67 -8.46
C ASP A 23 -11.21 8.86 -8.58
N LEU A 24 -10.61 9.28 -7.47
CA LEU A 24 -9.73 10.44 -7.44
C LEU A 24 -8.41 10.21 -8.19
N LYS A 25 -7.86 9.00 -8.17
CA LYS A 25 -6.56 8.74 -8.78
C LYS A 25 -6.57 8.91 -10.30
N ASN A 26 -7.73 8.90 -10.92
CA ASN A 26 -7.87 9.18 -12.34
C ASN A 26 -7.76 10.67 -12.66
N LYS A 27 -7.82 11.53 -11.66
CA LYS A 27 -7.82 12.99 -11.80
C LYS A 27 -6.58 13.64 -11.21
N VAL A 28 -6.02 13.06 -10.16
CA VAL A 28 -4.89 13.63 -9.43
C VAL A 28 -3.94 12.52 -9.00
N THR A 29 -2.69 12.90 -8.73
CA THR A 29 -1.74 11.98 -8.12
C THR A 29 -2.01 11.88 -6.62
N ILE A 30 -2.10 10.65 -6.11
CA ILE A 30 -2.42 10.40 -4.70
C ILE A 30 -1.26 9.65 -4.05
N LEU A 31 -0.84 10.09 -2.87
CA LEU A 31 0.14 9.40 -2.04
C LEU A 31 -0.56 8.89 -0.78
N ILE A 32 -0.45 7.60 -0.51
CA ILE A 32 -1.05 6.95 0.65
C ILE A 32 0.05 6.34 1.50
N VAL A 33 0.00 6.59 2.81
CA VAL A 33 0.88 5.94 3.78
C VAL A 33 0.02 5.00 4.62
N THR A 34 0.36 3.72 4.62
CA THR A 34 -0.45 2.72 5.32
C THR A 34 0.39 1.53 5.75
N HIS A 35 -0.02 0.88 6.85
CA HIS A 35 0.47 -0.43 7.25
C HIS A 35 -0.46 -1.54 6.77
N ASN A 36 -1.57 -1.21 6.14
CA ASN A 36 -2.51 -2.18 5.61
C ASN A 36 -2.09 -2.60 4.21
N MET A 37 -1.42 -3.75 4.11
CA MET A 37 -0.93 -4.28 2.84
C MET A 37 -2.05 -4.59 1.86
N GLN A 38 -3.18 -5.08 2.36
CA GLN A 38 -4.31 -5.41 1.49
C GLN A 38 -4.88 -4.16 0.83
N GLN A 39 -4.97 -3.06 1.57
CA GLN A 39 -5.42 -1.80 1.00
C GLN A 39 -4.44 -1.29 -0.05
N ALA A 40 -3.13 -1.32 0.24
CA ALA A 40 -2.13 -0.91 -0.73
C ALA A 40 -2.23 -1.73 -2.02
N ALA A 41 -2.42 -3.05 -1.88
CA ALA A 41 -2.55 -3.93 -3.05
C ALA A 41 -3.79 -3.60 -3.89
N ARG A 42 -4.88 -3.19 -3.25
CA ARG A 42 -6.14 -2.93 -3.97
C ARG A 42 -6.18 -1.59 -4.67
N VAL A 43 -5.63 -0.55 -4.06
CA VAL A 43 -5.89 0.82 -4.53
C VAL A 43 -4.70 1.50 -5.20
N SER A 44 -3.48 0.98 -5.06
CA SER A 44 -2.29 1.64 -5.58
C SER A 44 -1.81 1.05 -6.89
N ASP A 45 -1.25 1.90 -7.74
CA ASP A 45 -0.60 1.51 -8.99
C ASP A 45 0.88 1.21 -8.76
N TYR A 46 1.51 1.97 -7.87
CA TYR A 46 2.90 1.79 -7.45
C TYR A 46 2.95 1.69 -5.94
N THR A 47 3.89 0.90 -5.43
CA THR A 47 4.07 0.72 -4.00
C THR A 47 5.54 0.88 -3.63
N ALA A 48 5.78 1.61 -2.56
CA ALA A 48 7.10 1.76 -1.96
C ALA A 48 7.10 1.08 -0.60
N TYR A 49 8.04 0.18 -0.38
CA TYR A 49 8.25 -0.41 0.93
C TYR A 49 9.37 0.34 1.64
N MET A 50 9.06 0.86 2.82
CA MET A 50 10.01 1.60 3.63
C MET A 50 10.19 0.93 4.98
N TYR A 51 11.42 0.96 5.50
CA TYR A 51 11.74 0.37 6.79
C TYR A 51 12.78 1.24 7.49
N LEU A 52 12.45 1.69 8.70
CA LEU A 52 13.31 2.55 9.52
C LEU A 52 13.84 3.78 8.77
N GLY A 53 12.95 4.42 8.00
CA GLY A 53 13.29 5.62 7.26
C GLY A 53 14.03 5.40 5.95
N GLU A 54 14.27 4.14 5.57
CA GLU A 54 14.92 3.81 4.32
C GLU A 54 13.94 3.26 3.29
N LEU A 55 14.10 3.67 2.03
CA LEU A 55 13.37 3.09 0.92
C LEU A 55 14.02 1.76 0.55
N ILE A 56 13.33 0.66 0.80
CA ILE A 56 13.85 -0.68 0.53
C ILE A 56 13.57 -1.09 -0.91
N GLU A 57 12.35 -0.86 -1.36
CA GLU A 57 11.96 -1.21 -2.73
C GLU A 57 10.82 -0.32 -3.20
N PHE A 58 10.84 0.03 -4.49
CA PHE A 58 9.77 0.79 -5.14
C PHE A 58 9.54 0.20 -6.52
N ASP A 59 8.30 -0.20 -6.79
CA ASP A 59 7.96 -0.79 -8.08
C ASP A 59 6.44 -0.74 -8.29
N VAL A 60 5.99 -1.22 -9.45
CA VAL A 60 4.57 -1.47 -9.70
C VAL A 60 4.02 -2.35 -8.58
N THR A 61 2.82 -2.05 -8.11
CA THR A 61 2.21 -2.72 -6.97
C THR A 61 2.20 -4.25 -7.13
N ASP A 62 1.84 -4.76 -8.29
CA ASP A 62 1.83 -6.20 -8.52
C ASP A 62 3.21 -6.83 -8.32
N THR A 63 4.27 -6.16 -8.76
CA THR A 63 5.62 -6.65 -8.57
C THR A 63 5.99 -6.72 -7.09
N ILE A 64 5.64 -5.70 -6.32
CA ILE A 64 5.93 -5.66 -4.88
C ILE A 64 5.25 -6.82 -4.15
N PHE A 65 3.99 -7.11 -4.48
CA PHE A 65 3.21 -8.07 -3.72
C PHE A 65 3.32 -9.51 -4.23
N ILE A 66 3.64 -9.69 -5.50
CA ILE A 66 3.69 -11.03 -6.10
C ILE A 66 5.13 -11.51 -6.26
N LYS A 67 6.03 -10.66 -6.73
CA LYS A 67 7.40 -11.03 -7.03
C LYS A 67 8.36 -9.90 -6.67
N PRO A 68 8.50 -9.58 -5.38
CA PRO A 68 9.43 -8.53 -4.96
C PRO A 68 10.88 -8.91 -5.27
N LYS A 69 11.68 -7.92 -5.60
CA LYS A 69 13.08 -8.11 -5.95
C LYS A 69 13.97 -8.15 -4.71
N ASN A 70 13.53 -7.54 -3.62
CA ASN A 70 14.28 -7.46 -2.37
C ASN A 70 13.73 -8.48 -1.38
N LYS A 71 14.62 -9.27 -0.78
CA LYS A 71 14.22 -10.30 0.18
C LYS A 71 13.55 -9.70 1.42
N GLN A 72 13.94 -8.52 1.84
CA GLN A 72 13.31 -7.85 2.99
C GLN A 72 11.85 -7.51 2.70
N THR A 73 11.55 -7.08 1.47
CA THR A 73 10.19 -6.84 1.02
C THR A 73 9.39 -8.15 1.02
N GLU A 74 9.97 -9.22 0.48
CA GLU A 74 9.34 -10.53 0.47
C GLU A 74 9.02 -11.02 1.88
N ASP A 75 9.98 -10.89 2.79
CA ASP A 75 9.79 -11.31 4.18
C ASP A 75 8.66 -10.51 4.86
N TYR A 76 8.59 -9.21 4.60
CA TYR A 76 7.53 -8.37 5.15
C TYR A 76 6.14 -8.80 4.65
N ILE A 77 6.02 -9.01 3.34
CA ILE A 77 4.75 -9.36 2.71
C ILE A 77 4.28 -10.75 3.12
N THR A 78 5.20 -11.69 3.25
CA THR A 78 4.88 -13.06 3.66
C THR A 78 4.78 -13.23 5.17
N GLY A 79 5.09 -12.20 5.95
CA GLY A 79 5.04 -12.28 7.41
C GLY A 79 6.19 -13.05 8.04
N ARG A 80 7.32 -13.19 7.36
CA ARG A 80 8.47 -13.97 7.82
C ARG A 80 9.53 -13.15 8.56
N PHE A 81 9.30 -11.87 8.71
CA PHE A 81 10.26 -11.01 9.41
C PHE A 81 10.10 -11.17 10.93
N GLY A 82 11.18 -11.01 11.62
CA GLY A 82 11.21 -11.07 13.10
C GLY A 82 11.58 -12.43 13.63
#